data_e30fbf0fa945e96efe069680a5ea7b83
#
_entry.id   e30fbf0fa945e96efe069680a5ea7b83
#
_cell.length_a   1.000
_cell.length_b   1.000
_cell.length_c   1.000
_cell.angle_alpha   90.00
_cell.angle_beta   90.00
_cell.angle_gamma   90.00
#
_symmetry.space_group_name_H-M   'P 1'
#
loop_
_entity.id
_entity.type
_entity.pdbx_description
1 polymer ?
#
loop_
_entity_poly.entity_id
_entity_poly.type
_entity_poly.pdbx_seq_one_letter_code
_entity_poly.pdbx_strand_id
1 'polypeptide(L)'
;MISPVRRALLAASHAWLFVPFAGAQSYQDLLKPNPNDWLHYNGTYDSQRHSLLKQINTGNVSKLRPAFVFQTGIVESMETAPLVVNGVMFITTSYNHVYAINAKTGEQYWHYKHKIGPVSTYCCGPNNKGVAISEGKLFMGTLDAKLVALDAKTGKMLWETQIADPELGYSETMAPAVADGKVLIGTN
;
A
#
# COMPACT_ATOMS: atom_id res chain seq x y z
N MET A 1 50.38 37.84 5.16
CA MET A 1 49.06 38.05 4.50
C MET A 1 48.43 36.68 4.32
N ILE A 2 47.47 36.34 5.16
CA ILE A 2 46.78 35.04 5.15
C ILE A 2 45.39 35.29 4.57
N SER A 3 45.09 34.63 3.44
CA SER A 3 43.82 34.72 2.73
C SER A 3 42.70 33.95 3.47
N PRO A 4 41.49 34.50 3.64
CA PRO A 4 40.42 33.77 4.28
C PRO A 4 39.74 32.81 3.28
N VAL A 5 39.78 31.51 3.61
CA VAL A 5 39.01 30.47 2.92
C VAL A 5 37.52 30.66 3.22
N ARG A 6 36.73 31.04 2.22
CA ARG A 6 35.26 31.08 2.30
C ARG A 6 34.72 29.64 2.30
N ARG A 7 34.20 29.21 3.45
CA ARG A 7 33.39 27.99 3.53
C ARG A 7 32.04 28.27 2.90
N ALA A 8 31.79 27.70 1.73
CA ALA A 8 30.45 27.63 1.16
C ALA A 8 29.62 26.61 1.95
N LEU A 9 28.64 27.07 2.70
CA LEU A 9 27.58 26.25 3.28
C LEU A 9 26.66 25.81 2.15
N LEU A 10 26.76 24.55 1.72
CA LEU A 10 25.77 23.90 0.89
C LEU A 10 24.51 23.67 1.76
N ALA A 11 23.50 24.52 1.57
CA ALA A 11 22.18 24.30 2.09
C ALA A 11 21.56 23.14 1.30
N ALA A 12 21.51 21.96 1.91
CA ALA A 12 20.75 20.84 1.38
C ALA A 12 19.26 21.21 1.45
N SER A 13 18.70 21.64 0.33
CA SER A 13 17.26 21.81 0.17
C SER A 13 16.60 20.44 0.23
N HIS A 14 16.01 20.10 1.37
CA HIS A 14 15.10 18.98 1.47
C HIS A 14 13.85 19.34 0.65
N ALA A 15 13.82 18.92 -0.61
CA ALA A 15 12.61 18.95 -1.40
C ALA A 15 11.61 18.00 -0.71
N TRP A 16 10.60 18.56 -0.06
CA TRP A 16 9.47 17.80 0.43
C TRP A 16 8.76 17.22 -0.80
N LEU A 17 8.94 15.91 -1.03
CA LEU A 17 8.19 15.19 -2.06
C LEU A 17 6.71 15.30 -1.72
N PHE A 18 6.03 16.13 -2.49
CA PHE A 18 4.60 16.36 -2.31
C PHE A 18 3.89 15.12 -2.87
N VAL A 19 3.39 14.25 -1.99
CA VAL A 19 2.52 13.15 -2.41
C VAL A 19 1.25 13.78 -2.99
N PRO A 20 0.95 13.56 -4.27
CA PRO A 20 -0.24 14.15 -4.90
C PRO A 20 -1.50 13.40 -4.44
N PHE A 21 -1.83 13.53 -3.16
CA PHE A 21 -3.01 12.92 -2.58
C PHE A 21 -4.17 13.92 -2.65
N ALA A 22 -4.85 13.97 -3.78
CA ALA A 22 -6.03 14.79 -3.97
C ALA A 22 -7.29 13.99 -3.60
N GLY A 23 -7.88 14.30 -2.45
CA GLY A 23 -9.18 13.79 -2.01
C GLY A 23 -9.11 12.48 -1.22
N ALA A 24 -9.90 12.40 -0.16
CA ALA A 24 -10.18 11.17 0.55
C ALA A 24 -11.18 10.33 -0.27
N GLN A 25 -10.93 9.03 -0.44
CA GLN A 25 -11.84 8.13 -1.17
C GLN A 25 -13.08 7.92 -0.32
N SER A 26 -14.19 8.51 -0.76
CA SER A 26 -15.50 8.31 -0.14
C SER A 26 -16.05 6.91 -0.43
N TYR A 27 -17.08 6.51 0.29
CA TYR A 27 -17.80 5.27 -0.02
C TYR A 27 -18.37 5.27 -1.44
N GLN A 28 -18.78 6.43 -1.96
CA GLN A 28 -19.28 6.53 -3.34
C GLN A 28 -18.18 6.29 -4.37
N ASP A 29 -16.94 6.71 -4.10
CA ASP A 29 -15.80 6.41 -4.96
C ASP A 29 -15.48 4.91 -4.95
N LEU A 30 -15.68 4.23 -3.83
CA LEU A 30 -15.52 2.77 -3.73
C LEU A 30 -16.63 2.02 -4.49
N LEU A 31 -17.87 2.52 -4.50
CA LEU A 31 -18.97 1.94 -5.26
C LEU A 31 -18.80 2.11 -6.77
N LYS A 32 -18.22 3.23 -7.19
CA LYS A 32 -18.01 3.56 -8.60
C LYS A 32 -16.63 4.17 -8.80
N PRO A 33 -15.56 3.34 -8.81
CA PRO A 33 -14.19 3.82 -8.95
C PRO A 33 -13.98 4.58 -10.28
N ASN A 34 -13.12 5.60 -10.21
CA ASN A 34 -12.58 6.21 -11.42
C ASN A 34 -11.85 5.13 -12.23
N PRO A 35 -12.06 4.99 -13.55
CA PRO A 35 -11.38 3.99 -14.37
C PRO A 35 -9.84 4.04 -14.34
N ASN A 36 -9.23 5.17 -13.96
CA ASN A 36 -7.80 5.32 -13.82
C ASN A 36 -7.27 4.83 -12.45
N ASP A 37 -8.15 4.53 -11.50
CA ASP A 37 -7.82 4.05 -10.17
C ASP A 37 -8.12 2.55 -10.03
N TRP A 38 -7.52 1.92 -9.04
CA TRP A 38 -7.75 0.52 -8.67
C TRP A 38 -7.93 0.46 -7.15
N LEU A 39 -9.18 0.66 -6.68
CA LEU A 39 -9.49 0.92 -5.27
C LEU A 39 -9.77 -0.33 -4.44
N HIS A 40 -9.92 -1.48 -5.08
CA HIS A 40 -10.22 -2.75 -4.42
C HIS A 40 -9.20 -3.82 -4.80
N TYR A 41 -9.03 -4.83 -3.93
CA TYR A 41 -8.16 -5.98 -4.19
C TYR A 41 -8.42 -6.62 -5.55
N ASN A 42 -9.68 -6.75 -5.94
CA ASN A 42 -10.14 -7.34 -7.21
C ASN A 42 -10.67 -6.29 -8.21
N GLY A 43 -10.35 -5.01 -8.05
CA GLY A 43 -10.77 -3.90 -8.91
C GLY A 43 -12.08 -3.27 -8.50
N THR A 44 -13.11 -4.07 -8.27
CA THR A 44 -14.47 -3.66 -7.90
C THR A 44 -15.04 -4.59 -6.84
N TYR A 45 -16.14 -4.21 -6.18
CA TYR A 45 -16.81 -5.06 -5.17
C TYR A 45 -17.32 -6.39 -5.74
N ASP A 46 -17.71 -6.43 -7.02
CA ASP A 46 -18.12 -7.64 -7.72
C ASP A 46 -16.94 -8.47 -8.25
N SER A 47 -15.72 -8.07 -7.91
CA SER A 47 -14.48 -8.82 -8.15
C SER A 47 -14.20 -9.17 -9.61
N GLN A 48 -14.56 -8.29 -10.54
CA GLN A 48 -14.42 -8.54 -11.99
C GLN A 48 -12.96 -8.62 -12.46
N ARG A 49 -12.02 -8.02 -11.72
CA ARG A 49 -10.57 -7.96 -12.09
C ARG A 49 -10.35 -7.44 -13.52
N HIS A 50 -11.23 -6.58 -13.98
CA HIS A 50 -11.25 -6.03 -15.33
C HIS A 50 -11.03 -4.53 -15.32
N SER A 51 -10.07 -4.04 -16.12
CA SER A 51 -9.86 -2.61 -16.34
C SER A 51 -10.67 -2.11 -17.53
N LEU A 52 -11.35 -0.97 -17.37
CA LEU A 52 -12.05 -0.28 -18.45
C LEU A 52 -11.10 0.50 -19.39
N LEU A 53 -9.81 0.58 -19.06
CA LEU A 53 -8.80 1.25 -19.87
C LEU A 53 -8.61 0.50 -21.20
N LYS A 54 -8.39 1.25 -22.28
CA LYS A 54 -8.30 0.72 -23.67
C LYS A 54 -6.91 0.87 -24.30
N GLN A 55 -5.94 1.44 -23.57
CA GLN A 55 -4.60 1.70 -24.09
C GLN A 55 -3.86 0.42 -24.44
N ILE A 56 -4.09 -0.66 -23.66
CA ILE A 56 -3.52 -1.98 -23.94
C ILE A 56 -4.59 -2.85 -24.58
N ASN A 57 -4.27 -3.45 -25.71
CA ASN A 57 -5.15 -4.28 -26.51
C ASN A 57 -4.37 -5.36 -27.29
N THR A 58 -5.07 -6.23 -27.99
CA THR A 58 -4.46 -7.35 -28.74
C THR A 58 -3.46 -6.91 -29.81
N GLY A 59 -3.59 -5.68 -30.33
CA GLY A 59 -2.67 -5.14 -31.34
C GLY A 59 -1.36 -4.59 -30.80
N ASN A 60 -1.26 -4.35 -29.50
CA ASN A 60 -0.08 -3.73 -28.89
C ASN A 60 0.47 -4.43 -27.64
N VAL A 61 -0.23 -5.41 -27.08
CA VAL A 61 0.19 -6.11 -25.84
C VAL A 61 1.60 -6.74 -25.98
N SER A 62 1.95 -7.24 -27.16
CA SER A 62 3.31 -7.80 -27.42
C SER A 62 4.42 -6.76 -27.39
N LYS A 63 4.09 -5.47 -27.42
CA LYS A 63 5.04 -4.35 -27.39
C LYS A 63 5.26 -3.78 -25.99
N LEU A 64 4.60 -4.33 -24.96
CA LEU A 64 4.78 -3.88 -23.59
C LEU A 64 6.24 -3.99 -23.15
N ARG A 65 6.69 -3.00 -22.39
CA ARG A 65 8.00 -2.97 -21.76
C ARG A 65 7.84 -2.56 -20.30
N PRO A 66 8.70 -3.04 -19.38
CA PRO A 66 8.74 -2.54 -18.03
C PRO A 66 8.97 -1.02 -18.02
N ALA A 67 8.15 -0.28 -17.26
CA ALA A 67 8.34 1.15 -17.06
C ALA A 67 9.40 1.43 -15.98
N PHE A 68 9.40 0.60 -14.93
CA PHE A 68 10.37 0.64 -13.83
C PHE A 68 10.43 -0.73 -13.14
N VAL A 69 11.41 -0.88 -12.25
CA VAL A 69 11.51 -1.98 -11.29
C VAL A 69 11.64 -1.37 -9.91
N PHE A 70 10.78 -1.79 -8.98
CA PHE A 70 10.85 -1.39 -7.57
C PHE A 70 11.32 -2.58 -6.72
N GLN A 71 12.43 -2.41 -5.99
CA GLN A 71 13.01 -3.44 -5.14
C GLN A 71 12.61 -3.19 -3.68
N THR A 72 11.84 -4.09 -3.11
CA THR A 72 11.34 -3.98 -1.71
C THR A 72 12.42 -4.30 -0.66
N GLY A 73 13.47 -5.04 -1.06
CA GLY A 73 14.50 -5.55 -0.13
C GLY A 73 14.03 -6.72 0.74
N ILE A 74 12.80 -7.22 0.54
CA ILE A 74 12.24 -8.36 1.28
C ILE A 74 12.40 -9.62 0.43
N VAL A 75 13.14 -10.61 0.97
CA VAL A 75 13.44 -11.87 0.29
C VAL A 75 12.44 -12.94 0.75
N GLU A 76 11.19 -12.76 0.36
CA GLU A 76 10.08 -13.68 0.67
C GLU A 76 9.05 -13.65 -0.46
N SER A 77 8.10 -14.58 -0.44
CA SER A 77 6.98 -14.58 -1.38
C SER A 77 6.18 -13.28 -1.28
N MET A 78 5.67 -12.83 -2.40
CA MET A 78 4.91 -11.58 -2.51
C MET A 78 3.58 -11.90 -3.19
N GLU A 79 2.48 -11.75 -2.45
CA GLU A 79 1.13 -12.09 -2.89
C GLU A 79 0.18 -10.88 -2.94
N THR A 80 0.73 -9.67 -2.87
CA THR A 80 -0.06 -8.44 -2.80
C THR A 80 -0.80 -8.15 -4.10
N ALA A 81 -2.02 -7.63 -3.98
CA ALA A 81 -2.67 -6.90 -5.06
C ALA A 81 -2.47 -5.40 -4.85
N PRO A 82 -1.80 -4.69 -5.76
CA PRO A 82 -1.59 -3.25 -5.63
C PRO A 82 -2.92 -2.49 -5.67
N LEU A 83 -3.09 -1.47 -4.82
CA LEU A 83 -4.10 -0.44 -5.01
C LEU A 83 -3.46 0.76 -5.72
N VAL A 84 -4.21 1.39 -6.61
CA VAL A 84 -3.76 2.61 -7.28
C VAL A 84 -4.82 3.70 -7.10
N VAL A 85 -4.40 4.83 -6.56
CA VAL A 85 -5.26 5.95 -6.23
C VAL A 85 -4.57 7.26 -6.61
N ASN A 86 -5.15 8.00 -7.55
CA ASN A 86 -4.59 9.29 -7.99
C ASN A 86 -3.09 9.22 -8.34
N GLY A 87 -2.65 8.14 -8.99
CA GLY A 87 -1.26 7.94 -9.40
C GLY A 87 -0.31 7.47 -8.28
N VAL A 88 -0.80 7.25 -7.06
CA VAL A 88 -0.05 6.59 -5.98
C VAL A 88 -0.41 5.11 -5.95
N MET A 89 0.60 4.24 -5.98
CA MET A 89 0.45 2.80 -5.87
C MET A 89 0.81 2.37 -4.45
N PHE A 90 -0.08 1.64 -3.80
CA PHE A 90 0.15 1.01 -2.50
C PHE A 90 0.36 -0.48 -2.69
N ILE A 91 1.47 -0.98 -2.16
CA ILE A 91 1.82 -2.40 -2.18
C ILE A 91 2.20 -2.86 -0.77
N THR A 92 1.90 -4.10 -0.46
CA THR A 92 2.37 -4.77 0.77
C THR A 92 3.39 -5.83 0.43
N THR A 93 4.19 -6.21 1.41
CA THR A 93 5.09 -7.37 1.30
C THR A 93 4.97 -8.22 2.55
N SER A 94 5.62 -9.37 2.55
CA SER A 94 5.78 -10.20 3.72
C SER A 94 6.30 -9.38 4.91
N TYR A 95 5.99 -9.84 6.13
CA TYR A 95 6.29 -9.16 7.40
C TYR A 95 5.60 -7.82 7.60
N ASN A 96 4.42 -7.62 6.94
CA ASN A 96 3.56 -6.45 7.11
C ASN A 96 4.26 -5.09 6.83
N HIS A 97 4.99 -5.03 5.73
CA HIS A 97 5.45 -3.76 5.18
C HIS A 97 4.40 -3.18 4.23
N VAL A 98 4.29 -1.86 4.19
CA VAL A 98 3.48 -1.11 3.22
C VAL A 98 4.34 -0.04 2.56
N TYR A 99 4.30 0.02 1.25
CA TYR A 99 4.99 1.06 0.47
C TYR A 99 3.96 1.89 -0.29
N ALA A 100 4.16 3.20 -0.33
CA ALA A 100 3.52 4.08 -1.29
C ALA A 100 4.56 4.52 -2.30
N ILE A 101 4.27 4.28 -3.58
CA ILE A 101 5.17 4.61 -4.68
C ILE A 101 4.43 5.38 -5.77
N ASN A 102 5.15 6.15 -6.55
CA ASN A 102 4.64 6.74 -7.77
C ASN A 102 4.31 5.64 -8.78
N ALA A 103 3.04 5.49 -9.16
CA ALA A 103 2.61 4.43 -10.07
C ALA A 103 3.21 4.52 -11.48
N LYS A 104 3.77 5.69 -11.86
CA LYS A 104 4.38 5.92 -13.17
C LYS A 104 5.90 5.74 -13.16
N THR A 105 6.57 6.11 -12.07
CA THR A 105 8.05 6.14 -12.01
C THR A 105 8.65 5.10 -11.08
N GLY A 106 7.87 4.53 -10.16
CA GLY A 106 8.36 3.64 -9.11
C GLY A 106 9.08 4.37 -7.96
N GLU A 107 9.09 5.71 -7.95
CA GLU A 107 9.69 6.48 -6.86
C GLU A 107 8.92 6.25 -5.56
N GLN A 108 9.64 5.93 -4.47
CA GLN A 108 9.04 5.71 -3.16
C GLN A 108 8.72 7.03 -2.48
N TYR A 109 7.47 7.21 -2.08
CA TYR A 109 7.03 8.33 -1.25
C TYR A 109 7.25 8.06 0.23
N TRP A 110 6.79 6.88 0.71
CA TRP A 110 6.98 6.45 2.09
C TRP A 110 6.96 4.93 2.21
N HIS A 111 7.45 4.45 3.35
CA HIS A 111 7.48 3.04 3.73
C HIS A 111 7.08 2.92 5.20
N TYR A 112 6.09 2.08 5.46
CA TYR A 112 5.69 1.65 6.80
C TYR A 112 6.12 0.20 7.01
N LYS A 113 6.68 -0.08 8.19
CA LYS A 113 6.99 -1.43 8.66
C LYS A 113 6.29 -1.65 9.98
N HIS A 114 5.37 -2.62 10.02
CA HIS A 114 4.73 -3.00 11.26
C HIS A 114 5.73 -3.68 12.21
N LYS A 115 5.69 -3.30 13.48
CA LYS A 115 6.44 -4.00 14.52
C LYS A 115 5.60 -5.19 14.98
N ILE A 116 5.84 -6.36 14.38
CA ILE A 116 5.13 -7.59 14.70
C ILE A 116 5.39 -7.95 16.16
N GLY A 117 4.31 -8.20 16.91
CA GLY A 117 4.34 -8.71 18.28
C GLY A 117 4.63 -10.20 18.34
N PRO A 118 4.46 -10.81 19.52
CA PRO A 118 4.53 -12.26 19.64
C PRO A 118 3.51 -12.94 18.72
N VAL A 119 3.96 -13.98 18.02
CA VAL A 119 3.13 -14.86 17.20
C VAL A 119 3.52 -16.30 17.47
N SER A 120 2.55 -17.20 17.56
CA SER A 120 2.83 -18.64 17.74
C SER A 120 3.20 -19.28 16.41
N THR A 121 2.45 -18.97 15.38
CA THR A 121 2.63 -19.47 14.01
C THR A 121 1.80 -18.63 13.03
N TYR A 122 2.07 -18.75 11.75
CA TYR A 122 1.20 -18.26 10.69
C TYR A 122 1.20 -19.28 9.54
N CYS A 123 0.02 -19.51 9.00
CA CYS A 123 -0.13 -20.40 7.85
C CYS A 123 0.57 -19.83 6.61
N CYS A 124 1.19 -20.70 5.82
CA CYS A 124 1.58 -20.40 4.44
C CYS A 124 2.60 -19.28 4.25
N GLY A 125 3.40 -18.98 5.28
CA GLY A 125 4.45 -17.95 5.25
C GLY A 125 3.98 -16.57 5.73
N PRO A 126 4.92 -15.60 5.82
CA PRO A 126 4.66 -14.29 6.40
C PRO A 126 3.99 -13.31 5.42
N ASN A 127 3.15 -13.82 4.54
CA ASN A 127 2.55 -13.05 3.44
C ASN A 127 1.58 -11.96 3.94
N ASN A 128 1.48 -10.89 3.17
CA ASN A 128 0.42 -9.89 3.27
C ASN A 128 -0.14 -9.63 1.87
N LYS A 129 -1.45 -9.84 1.69
CA LYS A 129 -2.09 -9.80 0.37
C LYS A 129 -2.57 -8.42 -0.05
N GLY A 130 -2.42 -7.42 0.79
CA GLY A 130 -2.75 -6.04 0.43
C GLY A 130 -3.42 -5.24 1.53
N VAL A 131 -3.81 -4.04 1.17
CA VAL A 131 -4.53 -3.09 2.01
C VAL A 131 -5.90 -2.77 1.42
N ALA A 132 -6.80 -2.24 2.25
CA ALA A 132 -7.98 -1.52 1.79
C ALA A 132 -7.78 -0.01 1.97
N ILE A 133 -8.50 0.81 1.21
CA ILE A 133 -8.45 2.26 1.31
C ILE A 133 -9.86 2.85 1.47
N SER A 134 -10.01 3.80 2.35
CA SER A 134 -11.20 4.65 2.47
C SER A 134 -10.88 5.91 3.26
N GLU A 135 -11.48 7.02 2.89
CA GLU A 135 -11.38 8.31 3.58
C GLU A 135 -9.94 8.72 3.91
N GLY A 136 -9.01 8.49 2.98
CA GLY A 136 -7.60 8.81 3.15
C GLY A 136 -6.83 7.92 4.12
N LYS A 137 -7.42 6.79 4.52
CA LYS A 137 -6.82 5.80 5.40
C LYS A 137 -6.58 4.48 4.67
N LEU A 138 -5.46 3.84 4.97
CA LEU A 138 -5.19 2.46 4.57
C LEU A 138 -5.43 1.54 5.76
N PHE A 139 -6.05 0.40 5.51
CA PHE A 139 -6.30 -0.62 6.51
C PHE A 139 -5.55 -1.89 6.14
N MET A 140 -4.82 -2.46 7.08
CA MET A 140 -4.00 -3.66 6.91
C MET A 140 -4.22 -4.63 8.07
N GLY A 141 -4.44 -5.90 7.74
CA GLY A 141 -4.33 -6.99 8.72
C GLY A 141 -2.86 -7.36 8.94
N THR A 142 -2.51 -7.81 10.12
CA THR A 142 -1.12 -8.13 10.50
C THR A 142 -0.95 -9.56 10.98
N LEU A 143 0.28 -10.07 10.89
CA LEU A 143 0.63 -11.42 11.32
C LEU A 143 0.45 -11.67 12.82
N ASP A 144 0.43 -10.61 13.63
CA ASP A 144 0.12 -10.66 15.07
C ASP A 144 -1.37 -10.37 15.36
N ALA A 145 -2.24 -10.71 14.39
CA ALA A 145 -3.70 -10.65 14.48
C ALA A 145 -4.25 -9.28 14.89
N LYS A 146 -3.68 -8.21 14.34
CA LYS A 146 -4.19 -6.84 14.51
C LYS A 146 -4.75 -6.29 13.21
N LEU A 147 -5.64 -5.32 13.35
CA LEU A 147 -6.03 -4.39 12.29
C LEU A 147 -5.34 -3.05 12.54
N VAL A 148 -4.61 -2.57 11.55
CA VAL A 148 -3.85 -1.31 11.58
C VAL A 148 -4.45 -0.33 10.59
N ALA A 149 -4.61 0.92 11.00
CA ALA A 149 -4.95 2.04 10.11
C ALA A 149 -3.77 2.98 9.96
N LEU A 150 -3.42 3.30 8.71
CA LEU A 150 -2.38 4.25 8.35
C LEU A 150 -2.98 5.46 7.65
N ASP A 151 -2.41 6.62 7.85
CA ASP A 151 -2.65 7.78 7.00
C ASP A 151 -2.08 7.51 5.60
N ALA A 152 -2.92 7.50 4.59
CA ALA A 152 -2.52 7.10 3.23
C ALA A 152 -1.52 8.07 2.59
N LYS A 153 -1.50 9.35 3.01
CA LYS A 153 -0.58 10.35 2.51
C LYS A 153 0.83 10.23 3.10
N THR A 154 0.94 9.86 4.36
CA THR A 154 2.19 9.93 5.12
C THR A 154 2.74 8.59 5.57
N GLY A 155 1.93 7.53 5.53
CA GLY A 155 2.25 6.21 6.07
C GLY A 155 2.29 6.15 7.60
N LYS A 156 1.90 7.24 8.30
CA LYS A 156 1.87 7.24 9.76
C LYS A 156 0.73 6.37 10.27
N MET A 157 1.02 5.55 11.27
CA MET A 157 -0.01 4.79 11.98
C MET A 157 -0.95 5.76 12.72
N LEU A 158 -2.24 5.62 12.47
CA LEU A 158 -3.31 6.37 13.14
C LEU A 158 -3.81 5.62 14.36
N TRP A 159 -4.02 4.31 14.22
CA TRP A 159 -4.41 3.42 15.30
C TRP A 159 -4.13 1.96 14.92
N GLU A 160 -4.08 1.11 15.92
CA GLU A 160 -4.11 -0.35 15.79
C GLU A 160 -5.06 -0.95 16.83
N THR A 161 -5.62 -2.11 16.52
CA THR A 161 -6.46 -2.87 17.45
C THR A 161 -6.22 -4.36 17.30
N GLN A 162 -6.18 -5.08 18.41
CA GLN A 162 -6.13 -6.54 18.41
C GLN A 162 -7.50 -7.08 17.99
N ILE A 163 -7.55 -7.99 17.04
CA ILE A 163 -8.79 -8.59 16.53
C ILE A 163 -8.91 -10.08 16.83
N ALA A 164 -7.81 -10.74 17.11
CA ALA A 164 -7.79 -12.14 17.58
C ALA A 164 -6.54 -12.37 18.44
N ASP A 165 -6.45 -13.52 19.07
CA ASP A 165 -5.33 -13.90 19.92
C ASP A 165 -4.21 -14.59 19.11
N PRO A 166 -3.05 -13.96 18.89
CA PRO A 166 -1.97 -14.56 18.12
C PRO A 166 -1.32 -15.77 18.81
N GLU A 167 -1.47 -15.92 20.14
CA GLU A 167 -0.95 -17.09 20.86
C GLU A 167 -1.77 -18.36 20.55
N LEU A 168 -3.03 -18.19 20.14
CA LEU A 168 -3.89 -19.27 19.66
C LEU A 168 -3.67 -19.59 18.16
N GLY A 169 -2.73 -18.91 17.49
CA GLY A 169 -2.39 -19.13 16.10
C GLY A 169 -3.13 -18.26 15.11
N TYR A 170 -3.94 -17.31 15.58
CA TYR A 170 -4.60 -16.36 14.68
C TYR A 170 -3.61 -15.40 14.03
N SER A 171 -3.79 -15.15 12.74
CA SER A 171 -3.01 -14.20 11.96
C SER A 171 -3.83 -13.64 10.80
N GLU A 172 -3.45 -12.47 10.32
CA GLU A 172 -4.16 -11.80 9.22
C GLU A 172 -3.23 -11.63 8.03
N THR A 173 -3.42 -12.47 7.03
CA THR A 173 -2.66 -12.40 5.77
C THR A 173 -3.46 -11.79 4.63
N MET A 174 -4.80 -11.72 4.76
CA MET A 174 -5.68 -11.24 3.71
C MET A 174 -5.77 -9.72 3.66
N ALA A 175 -6.09 -9.19 2.47
CA ALA A 175 -6.44 -7.79 2.32
C ALA A 175 -7.84 -7.55 2.93
N PRO A 176 -8.02 -6.51 3.78
CA PRO A 176 -9.33 -6.12 4.25
C PRO A 176 -10.22 -5.61 3.11
N ALA A 177 -11.52 -5.51 3.36
CA ALA A 177 -12.46 -4.76 2.52
C ALA A 177 -13.09 -3.63 3.34
N VAL A 178 -13.48 -2.55 2.69
CA VAL A 178 -14.25 -1.46 3.32
C VAL A 178 -15.61 -1.38 2.65
N ALA A 179 -16.67 -1.38 3.44
CA ALA A 179 -18.01 -1.19 2.96
C ALA A 179 -18.84 -0.41 3.99
N ASP A 180 -19.57 0.61 3.56
CA ASP A 180 -20.48 1.39 4.40
C ASP A 180 -19.86 1.84 5.73
N GLY A 181 -18.65 2.44 5.66
CA GLY A 181 -17.92 2.93 6.83
C GLY A 181 -17.35 1.85 7.76
N LYS A 182 -17.42 0.58 7.36
CA LYS A 182 -16.90 -0.56 8.15
C LYS A 182 -15.71 -1.21 7.44
N VAL A 183 -14.74 -1.66 8.21
CA VAL A 183 -13.64 -2.50 7.73
C VAL A 183 -13.99 -3.96 8.01
N LEU A 184 -13.97 -4.77 6.98
CA LEU A 184 -14.24 -6.20 7.03
C LEU A 184 -12.93 -6.95 6.83
N ILE A 185 -12.63 -7.86 7.73
CA ILE A 185 -11.44 -8.71 7.65
C ILE A 185 -11.80 -10.08 8.22
N GLY A 186 -11.27 -11.14 7.62
CA GLY A 186 -11.37 -12.49 8.16
C GLY A 186 -10.11 -12.86 8.92
N THR A 187 -10.23 -13.77 9.87
CA THR A 187 -9.12 -14.35 10.63
C THR A 187 -8.79 -15.75 10.10
N ASN A 188 -7.55 -16.17 10.14
CA ASN A 188 -7.11 -17.55 9.89
C ASN A 188 -6.36 -18.12 11.07
#